data_a530fd25f036d3632e691cbc60e7bfa2
#
_entry.id   a530fd25f036d3632e691cbc60e7bfa2
#
_cell.length_a   1.000
_cell.length_b   1.000
_cell.length_c   1.000
_cell.angle_alpha   90.00
_cell.angle_beta   90.00
_cell.angle_gamma   90.00
#
_symmetry.space_group_name_H-M   'P 1'
#
loop_
_entity.id
_entity.type
_entity.pdbx_description
1 polymer ?
#
loop_
_entity_poly.entity_id
_entity_poly.type
_entity_poly.pdbx_seq_one_letter_code
_entity_poly.pdbx_strand_id
1 'polypeptide(L)'
;KAGVQSLGSDGQTLKTDSLVNEIYGHLRGTMKIEFIQARDLPDAWFQCVYNIFDKGCKYTIDRGSFKGHQRIEYDYVVVQIAHPGTRPLIPDIPPGCNVPPPTSMEYVEQYLEKLITSRKDVHETYTYGEDLEKQIDEVIRMYREEGLNTNQAYMAVGDASSILLEDPQCLRGIDTR
;
A
#
# COMPACT_ATOMS: atom_id res chain seq x y z
N LYS A 1 2.42 -9.08 35.17
CA LYS A 1 2.11 -7.76 35.73
C LYS A 1 3.43 -7.01 35.92
N ALA A 2 3.80 -6.16 35.03
CA ALA A 2 4.82 -5.15 35.23
C ALA A 2 4.29 -3.85 34.57
N GLY A 3 3.84 -2.94 35.41
CA GLY A 3 3.45 -1.61 34.96
C GLY A 3 4.70 -0.78 34.72
N VAL A 4 4.81 -0.20 33.53
CA VAL A 4 5.79 0.85 33.25
C VAL A 4 5.16 2.16 33.71
N GLN A 5 5.62 2.69 34.83
CA GLN A 5 5.37 4.07 35.24
C GLN A 5 6.41 4.96 34.57
N SER A 6 6.01 5.82 33.66
CA SER A 6 6.85 6.92 33.22
C SER A 6 6.57 8.13 34.11
N LEU A 7 7.57 8.56 34.86
CA LEU A 7 7.58 9.79 35.63
C LEU A 7 7.85 10.98 34.71
N GLY A 8 6.80 11.75 34.42
CA GLY A 8 6.93 13.07 33.85
C GLY A 8 6.84 14.12 34.98
N SER A 9 7.75 15.08 35.01
CA SER A 9 7.95 16.06 36.11
C SER A 9 6.96 17.21 36.17
N ASP A 10 5.87 17.24 35.42
CA ASP A 10 4.97 18.38 35.33
C ASP A 10 3.51 17.99 35.33
N GLY A 11 2.99 17.30 36.27
CA GLY A 11 1.57 17.22 36.62
C GLY A 11 0.48 17.24 35.49
N GLN A 12 0.88 17.24 34.25
CA GLN A 12 0.04 17.01 33.10
C GLN A 12 0.06 15.52 32.79
N THR A 13 -0.91 14.82 33.33
CA THR A 13 -1.33 13.54 32.79
C THR A 13 -1.59 13.77 31.32
N LEU A 14 -0.64 13.34 30.49
CA LEU A 14 -0.77 13.44 29.06
C LEU A 14 -2.13 12.83 28.68
N LYS A 15 -2.90 13.53 27.89
CA LYS A 15 -4.17 13.09 27.29
C LYS A 15 -3.97 11.91 26.33
N THR A 16 -2.93 11.10 26.56
CA THR A 16 -2.63 9.87 25.83
C THR A 16 -3.76 8.86 25.93
N ASP A 17 -4.42 8.76 27.10
CA ASP A 17 -5.53 7.82 27.24
C ASP A 17 -6.77 8.25 26.45
N SER A 18 -6.99 9.56 26.26
CA SER A 18 -8.07 10.09 25.44
C SER A 18 -7.77 9.86 23.95
N LEU A 19 -6.53 10.11 23.51
CA LEU A 19 -6.10 9.88 22.12
C LEU A 19 -6.05 8.39 21.78
N VAL A 20 -5.54 7.58 22.71
CA VAL A 20 -5.52 6.12 22.59
C VAL A 20 -6.94 5.57 22.54
N ASN A 21 -7.84 6.01 23.41
CA ASN A 21 -9.23 5.60 23.37
C ASN A 21 -9.99 6.14 22.16
N GLU A 22 -9.62 7.30 21.61
CA GLU A 22 -10.17 7.84 20.37
C GLU A 22 -9.67 7.03 19.17
N ILE A 23 -8.39 6.66 19.14
CA ILE A 23 -7.81 5.77 18.13
C ILE A 23 -8.40 4.36 18.26
N TYR A 24 -8.49 3.79 19.45
CA TYR A 24 -9.09 2.47 19.67
C TYR A 24 -10.61 2.48 19.54
N GLY A 25 -11.28 3.60 19.79
CA GLY A 25 -12.72 3.76 19.58
C GLY A 25 -13.10 3.79 18.09
N HIS A 26 -12.17 4.20 17.21
CA HIS A 26 -12.30 4.07 15.76
C HIS A 26 -11.93 2.68 15.24
N LEU A 27 -11.16 1.90 16.01
CA LEU A 27 -10.95 0.47 15.77
C LEU A 27 -12.20 -0.28 16.21
N ARG A 28 -13.25 -0.21 15.40
CA ARG A 28 -14.50 -0.96 15.61
C ARG A 28 -14.21 -2.45 15.52
N GLY A 29 -13.83 -3.04 16.64
CA GLY A 29 -13.57 -4.47 16.74
C GLY A 29 -12.12 -4.84 16.42
N THR A 30 -11.84 -6.13 16.53
CA THR A 30 -10.54 -6.71 16.14
C THR A 30 -10.35 -6.55 14.64
N MET A 31 -9.19 -6.02 14.21
CA MET A 31 -8.79 -5.95 12.80
C MET A 31 -8.97 -7.32 12.15
N LYS A 32 -9.72 -7.35 11.05
CA LYS A 32 -9.93 -8.57 10.28
C LYS A 32 -8.80 -8.73 9.28
N ILE A 33 -8.08 -9.82 9.40
CA ILE A 33 -7.03 -10.19 8.44
C ILE A 33 -7.62 -11.20 7.47
N GLU A 34 -7.63 -10.86 6.19
CA GLU A 34 -8.01 -11.78 5.12
C GLU A 34 -6.76 -12.35 4.47
N PHE A 35 -6.77 -13.65 4.21
CA PHE A 35 -5.69 -14.34 3.52
C PHE A 35 -6.21 -14.97 2.23
N ILE A 36 -5.61 -14.59 1.10
CA ILE A 36 -5.98 -15.05 -0.23
C ILE A 36 -4.81 -15.82 -0.83
N GLN A 37 -5.08 -17.05 -1.28
CA GLN A 37 -4.12 -17.83 -2.05
C GLN A 37 -4.57 -17.88 -3.51
N ALA A 38 -3.76 -17.35 -4.39
CA ALA A 38 -4.07 -17.24 -5.80
C ALA A 38 -2.99 -17.93 -6.66
N ARG A 39 -3.44 -18.44 -7.80
CA ARG A 39 -2.56 -19.07 -8.79
C ARG A 39 -1.70 -18.03 -9.50
N ASP A 40 -2.31 -16.98 -10.02
CA ASP A 40 -1.70 -15.93 -10.83
C ASP A 40 -2.33 -14.56 -10.51
N LEU A 41 -1.88 -13.50 -11.18
CA LEU A 41 -2.38 -12.15 -10.93
C LEU A 41 -3.86 -11.97 -11.24
N PRO A 42 -4.41 -12.44 -12.39
CA PRO A 42 -5.85 -12.41 -12.64
C PRO A 42 -6.68 -13.11 -11.57
N ASP A 43 -6.27 -14.30 -11.14
CA ASP A 43 -6.95 -15.06 -10.10
C ASP A 43 -6.94 -14.29 -8.75
N ALA A 44 -5.80 -13.69 -8.40
CA ALA A 44 -5.69 -12.85 -7.21
C ALA A 44 -6.67 -11.67 -7.26
N TRP A 45 -6.75 -10.99 -8.40
CA TRP A 45 -7.65 -9.86 -8.57
C TRP A 45 -9.12 -10.28 -8.41
N PHE A 46 -9.55 -11.36 -9.09
CA PHE A 46 -10.91 -11.86 -8.97
C PHE A 46 -11.26 -12.26 -7.53
N GLN A 47 -10.39 -13.00 -6.86
CA GLN A 47 -10.61 -13.41 -5.48
C GLN A 47 -10.70 -12.19 -4.54
N CYS A 48 -9.83 -11.18 -4.69
CA CYS A 48 -9.91 -9.93 -3.93
C CYS A 48 -11.25 -9.21 -4.15
N VAL A 49 -11.68 -9.08 -5.41
CA VAL A 49 -12.93 -8.38 -5.76
C VAL A 49 -14.15 -9.13 -5.25
N TYR A 50 -14.20 -10.45 -5.34
CA TYR A 50 -15.34 -11.23 -4.83
C TYR A 50 -15.40 -11.21 -3.30
N ASN A 51 -14.30 -11.48 -2.65
CA ASN A 51 -14.28 -11.61 -1.20
C ASN A 51 -14.52 -10.28 -0.48
N ILE A 52 -14.19 -9.13 -1.10
CA ILE A 52 -14.38 -7.83 -0.45
C ILE A 52 -15.84 -7.51 -0.17
N PHE A 53 -16.79 -8.05 -0.95
CA PHE A 53 -18.22 -7.84 -0.71
C PHE A 53 -18.70 -8.48 0.57
N ASP A 54 -18.10 -9.61 0.97
CA ASP A 54 -18.46 -10.35 2.18
C ASP A 54 -17.57 -9.99 3.37
N LYS A 55 -16.31 -9.68 3.11
CA LYS A 55 -15.27 -9.52 4.13
C LYS A 55 -14.89 -8.05 4.41
N GLY A 56 -15.11 -7.17 3.44
CA GLY A 56 -14.73 -5.77 3.54
C GLY A 56 -15.63 -4.95 4.46
N CYS A 57 -15.06 -3.89 4.98
CA CYS A 57 -15.76 -2.88 5.76
C CYS A 57 -16.31 -1.79 4.85
N LYS A 58 -17.62 -1.47 5.01
CA LYS A 58 -18.30 -0.41 4.27
C LYS A 58 -18.33 0.86 5.08
N TYR A 59 -17.92 1.97 4.48
CA TYR A 59 -18.02 3.29 5.12
C TYR A 59 -18.21 4.39 4.08
N THR A 60 -18.58 5.57 4.57
CA THR A 60 -18.69 6.77 3.75
C THR A 60 -17.42 7.60 3.91
N ILE A 61 -16.85 8.03 2.80
CA ILE A 61 -15.65 8.88 2.78
C ILE A 61 -16.02 10.26 3.31
N ASP A 62 -15.32 10.73 4.35
CA ASP A 62 -15.62 11.98 5.06
C ASP A 62 -14.83 13.19 4.55
N ARG A 63 -13.75 12.98 3.76
CA ARG A 63 -12.83 14.02 3.27
C ARG A 63 -12.25 13.69 1.90
N GLY A 64 -11.62 14.70 1.28
CA GLY A 64 -10.97 14.59 -0.03
C GLY A 64 -11.94 14.62 -1.21
N SER A 65 -11.44 14.29 -2.39
CA SER A 65 -12.17 14.40 -3.68
C SER A 65 -13.39 13.49 -3.78
N PHE A 66 -13.43 12.41 -3.00
CA PHE A 66 -14.52 11.43 -3.00
C PHE A 66 -15.44 11.54 -1.78
N LYS A 67 -15.42 12.69 -1.08
CA LYS A 67 -16.29 12.94 0.07
C LYS A 67 -17.76 12.65 -0.25
N GLY A 68 -18.41 11.86 0.61
CA GLY A 68 -19.81 11.46 0.47
C GLY A 68 -20.00 10.16 -0.34
N HIS A 69 -18.98 9.65 -1.01
CA HIS A 69 -19.04 8.36 -1.70
C HIS A 69 -18.89 7.21 -0.70
N GLN A 70 -19.45 6.07 -1.03
CA GLN A 70 -19.25 4.83 -0.25
C GLN A 70 -18.00 4.10 -0.74
N ARG A 71 -17.28 3.52 0.21
CA ARG A 71 -16.13 2.66 -0.03
C ARG A 71 -16.31 1.34 0.69
N ILE A 72 -15.79 0.27 0.07
CA ILE A 72 -15.60 -1.03 0.71
C ILE A 72 -14.11 -1.31 0.66
N GLU A 73 -13.52 -1.66 1.79
CA GLU A 73 -12.10 -2.02 1.83
C GLU A 73 -11.85 -3.14 2.85
N TYR A 74 -10.76 -3.86 2.67
CA TYR A 74 -10.26 -4.76 3.70
C TYR A 74 -9.58 -3.97 4.80
N ASP A 75 -9.71 -4.40 6.05
CA ASP A 75 -8.89 -3.87 7.14
C ASP A 75 -7.42 -4.22 6.91
N TYR A 76 -7.16 -5.46 6.52
CA TYR A 76 -5.86 -5.96 6.12
C TYR A 76 -6.02 -7.18 5.22
N VAL A 77 -5.23 -7.28 4.17
CA VAL A 77 -5.24 -8.44 3.28
C VAL A 77 -3.82 -8.89 2.95
N VAL A 78 -3.59 -10.20 3.02
CA VAL A 78 -2.38 -10.86 2.55
C VAL A 78 -2.73 -11.69 1.33
N VAL A 79 -2.07 -11.44 0.21
CA VAL A 79 -2.29 -12.17 -1.04
C VAL A 79 -1.03 -12.93 -1.40
N GLN A 80 -1.12 -14.26 -1.41
CA GLN A 80 -0.05 -15.13 -1.88
C GLN A 80 -0.33 -15.57 -3.32
N ILE A 81 0.58 -15.27 -4.23
CA ILE A 81 0.45 -15.59 -5.66
C ILE A 81 1.52 -16.61 -6.02
N ALA A 82 1.09 -17.80 -6.47
CA ALA A 82 2.02 -18.89 -6.77
C ALA A 82 2.87 -18.64 -8.04
N HIS A 83 2.25 -18.06 -9.07
CA HIS A 83 2.86 -17.87 -10.38
C HIS A 83 2.63 -16.45 -10.92
N PRO A 84 3.23 -15.39 -10.31
CA PRO A 84 2.93 -13.98 -10.64
C PRO A 84 3.37 -13.60 -12.07
N GLY A 85 4.27 -14.33 -12.69
CA GLY A 85 4.73 -14.09 -14.06
C GLY A 85 3.89 -14.75 -15.16
N THR A 86 2.86 -15.53 -14.80
CA THR A 86 2.00 -16.20 -15.79
C THR A 86 1.20 -15.20 -16.60
N ARG A 87 1.15 -15.40 -17.92
CA ARG A 87 0.36 -14.55 -18.82
C ARG A 87 -1.06 -15.12 -18.99
N PRO A 88 -2.08 -14.25 -19.17
CA PRO A 88 -2.02 -12.78 -19.15
C PRO A 88 -1.79 -12.23 -17.74
N LEU A 89 -1.19 -11.03 -17.63
CA LEU A 89 -0.99 -10.36 -16.33
C LEU A 89 -2.26 -9.62 -15.87
N ILE A 90 -3.13 -9.29 -16.80
CA ILE A 90 -4.38 -8.55 -16.57
C ILE A 90 -5.55 -9.51 -16.64
N PRO A 91 -6.54 -9.42 -15.75
CA PRO A 91 -7.74 -10.23 -15.83
C PRO A 91 -8.53 -9.94 -17.09
N ASP A 92 -8.98 -11.01 -17.76
CA ASP A 92 -9.92 -10.92 -18.87
C ASP A 92 -11.35 -10.82 -18.30
N ILE A 93 -11.97 -9.66 -18.50
CA ILE A 93 -13.32 -9.40 -17.98
C ILE A 93 -14.34 -9.88 -19.02
N PRO A 94 -15.23 -10.82 -18.66
CA PRO A 94 -16.22 -11.33 -19.59
C PRO A 94 -17.10 -10.21 -20.15
N PRO A 95 -17.40 -10.24 -21.46
CA PRO A 95 -18.32 -9.27 -22.08
C PRO A 95 -19.67 -9.24 -21.37
N GLY A 96 -20.21 -8.04 -21.14
CA GLY A 96 -21.52 -7.85 -20.51
C GLY A 96 -21.53 -7.80 -18.99
N CYS A 97 -20.40 -7.97 -18.31
CA CYS A 97 -20.32 -7.87 -16.84
C CYS A 97 -20.42 -6.44 -16.31
N ASN A 98 -20.39 -5.41 -17.16
CA ASN A 98 -20.35 -3.99 -16.78
C ASN A 98 -19.25 -3.62 -15.75
N VAL A 99 -18.22 -4.46 -15.64
CA VAL A 99 -17.05 -4.21 -14.81
C VAL A 99 -15.93 -3.77 -15.76
N PRO A 100 -15.37 -2.57 -15.59
CA PRO A 100 -14.25 -2.16 -16.42
C PRO A 100 -13.01 -3.00 -16.09
N PRO A 101 -12.12 -3.25 -17.06
CA PRO A 101 -10.84 -3.87 -16.76
C PRO A 101 -10.06 -2.98 -15.77
N PRO A 102 -9.33 -3.57 -14.81
CA PRO A 102 -8.62 -2.80 -13.78
C PRO A 102 -7.51 -1.92 -14.36
N THR A 103 -6.95 -2.32 -15.49
CA THR A 103 -5.85 -1.61 -16.16
C THR A 103 -5.71 -2.10 -17.61
N SER A 104 -4.79 -1.51 -18.38
CA SER A 104 -4.34 -1.99 -19.69
C SER A 104 -2.84 -2.30 -19.68
N MET A 105 -2.35 -3.11 -20.63
CA MET A 105 -0.92 -3.39 -20.72
C MET A 105 -0.10 -2.14 -21.06
N GLU A 106 -0.63 -1.26 -21.88
CA GLU A 106 0.00 0.02 -22.21
C GLU A 106 0.22 0.87 -20.96
N TYR A 107 -0.79 0.91 -20.08
CA TYR A 107 -0.67 1.62 -18.80
C TYR A 107 0.35 0.97 -17.88
N VAL A 108 0.37 -0.36 -17.80
CA VAL A 108 1.35 -1.11 -16.98
C VAL A 108 2.78 -0.82 -17.45
N GLU A 109 3.02 -0.81 -18.77
CA GLU A 109 4.33 -0.52 -19.35
C GLU A 109 4.77 0.92 -19.08
N GLN A 110 3.88 1.89 -19.26
CA GLN A 110 4.14 3.29 -18.92
C GLN A 110 4.41 3.48 -17.43
N TYR A 111 3.66 2.80 -16.57
CA TYR A 111 3.83 2.93 -15.13
C TYR A 111 5.12 2.26 -14.65
N LEU A 112 5.58 1.21 -15.32
CA LEU A 112 6.86 0.57 -15.02
C LEU A 112 8.01 1.58 -15.12
N GLU A 113 8.01 2.45 -16.13
CA GLU A 113 9.03 3.50 -16.27
C GLU A 113 9.10 4.40 -15.03
N LYS A 114 7.94 4.71 -14.42
CA LYS A 114 7.88 5.53 -13.19
C LYS A 114 8.46 4.84 -11.95
N LEU A 115 8.57 3.51 -11.99
CA LEU A 115 9.15 2.72 -10.90
C LEU A 115 10.65 2.51 -11.07
N ILE A 116 11.12 2.36 -12.31
CA ILE A 116 12.52 1.95 -12.58
C ILE A 116 13.41 3.09 -13.04
N THR A 117 12.86 4.27 -13.32
CA THR A 117 13.64 5.45 -13.75
C THR A 117 13.28 6.69 -12.95
N SER A 118 14.25 7.58 -12.79
CA SER A 118 14.06 8.90 -12.17
C SER A 118 13.42 9.93 -13.09
N ARG A 119 13.03 9.53 -14.30
CA ARG A 119 12.41 10.40 -15.29
C ARG A 119 11.03 10.87 -14.83
N LYS A 120 10.81 12.18 -14.89
CA LYS A 120 9.53 12.83 -14.59
C LYS A 120 8.91 13.47 -15.80
N ASP A 121 7.59 13.46 -15.87
CA ASP A 121 6.84 14.30 -16.80
C ASP A 121 6.73 15.73 -16.26
N VAL A 122 6.37 16.68 -17.15
CA VAL A 122 6.38 18.13 -16.84
C VAL A 122 5.51 18.50 -15.63
N HIS A 123 4.49 17.72 -15.33
CA HIS A 123 3.55 17.99 -14.23
C HIS A 123 3.78 17.10 -13.01
N GLU A 124 4.80 16.24 -13.03
CA GLU A 124 5.10 15.34 -11.91
C GLU A 124 6.09 15.98 -10.96
N THR A 125 5.73 15.98 -9.69
CA THR A 125 6.61 16.47 -8.61
C THR A 125 7.61 15.42 -8.17
N TYR A 126 7.25 14.14 -8.25
CA TYR A 126 8.12 13.00 -7.90
C TYR A 126 7.79 11.76 -8.74
N THR A 127 8.72 10.81 -8.77
CA THR A 127 8.48 9.42 -9.19
C THR A 127 9.10 8.49 -8.16
N TYR A 128 8.59 7.26 -8.08
CA TYR A 128 9.20 6.23 -7.23
C TYR A 128 10.60 5.86 -7.70
N GLY A 129 10.84 5.94 -9.03
CA GLY A 129 12.12 5.69 -9.64
C GLY A 129 13.25 6.60 -9.16
N GLU A 130 12.96 7.79 -8.67
CA GLU A 130 14.00 8.67 -8.10
C GLU A 130 14.79 8.00 -6.97
N ASP A 131 14.08 7.18 -6.18
CA ASP A 131 14.70 6.44 -5.09
C ASP A 131 15.10 5.02 -5.53
N LEU A 132 14.28 4.35 -6.35
CA LEU A 132 14.46 2.95 -6.69
C LEU A 132 15.56 2.70 -7.73
N GLU A 133 15.71 3.57 -8.74
CA GLU A 133 16.68 3.41 -9.84
C GLU A 133 18.10 3.16 -9.32
N LYS A 134 18.50 3.87 -8.27
CA LYS A 134 19.82 3.74 -7.66
C LYS A 134 20.03 2.45 -6.87
N GLN A 135 18.95 1.81 -6.47
CA GLN A 135 18.95 0.65 -5.57
C GLN A 135 18.76 -0.66 -6.33
N ILE A 136 18.13 -0.65 -7.52
CA ILE A 136 17.77 -1.85 -8.27
C ILE A 136 19.01 -2.69 -8.59
N ASP A 137 20.04 -2.08 -9.16
CA ASP A 137 21.26 -2.78 -9.57
C ASP A 137 21.97 -3.41 -8.38
N GLU A 138 22.00 -2.73 -7.25
CA GLU A 138 22.62 -3.24 -6.03
C GLU A 138 21.84 -4.43 -5.47
N VAL A 139 20.53 -4.37 -5.42
CA VAL A 139 19.69 -5.50 -4.98
C VAL A 139 19.85 -6.70 -5.91
N ILE A 140 19.91 -6.47 -7.22
CA ILE A 140 20.19 -7.54 -8.21
C ILE A 140 21.59 -8.14 -7.97
N ARG A 141 22.60 -7.31 -7.74
CA ARG A 141 23.97 -7.76 -7.43
C ARG A 141 23.97 -8.63 -6.16
N MET A 142 23.34 -8.18 -5.08
CA MET A 142 23.24 -8.92 -3.82
C MET A 142 22.63 -10.31 -4.04
N TYR A 143 21.53 -10.43 -4.75
CA TYR A 143 20.93 -11.73 -5.04
C TYR A 143 21.81 -12.64 -5.89
N ARG A 144 22.60 -12.08 -6.81
CA ARG A 144 23.52 -12.87 -7.66
C ARG A 144 24.76 -13.34 -6.93
N GLU A 145 25.32 -12.51 -6.04
CA GLU A 145 26.60 -12.77 -5.38
C GLU A 145 26.43 -13.42 -4.01
N GLU A 146 25.40 -13.02 -3.25
CA GLU A 146 25.17 -13.46 -1.88
C GLU A 146 24.07 -14.54 -1.77
N GLY A 147 23.28 -14.72 -2.83
CA GLY A 147 22.18 -15.68 -2.89
C GLY A 147 20.88 -15.17 -2.30
N LEU A 148 19.87 -16.06 -2.27
CA LEU A 148 18.49 -15.69 -1.93
C LEU A 148 18.20 -15.60 -0.42
N ASN A 149 19.15 -15.94 0.45
CA ASN A 149 18.97 -15.98 1.90
C ASN A 149 19.44 -14.70 2.60
N THR A 150 19.60 -13.61 1.88
CA THR A 150 19.94 -12.32 2.48
C THR A 150 18.68 -11.58 2.95
N ASN A 151 18.75 -10.95 4.12
CA ASN A 151 17.72 -10.05 4.63
C ASN A 151 18.03 -8.57 4.35
N GLN A 152 19.08 -8.29 3.57
CA GLN A 152 19.53 -6.94 3.25
C GLN A 152 19.08 -6.48 1.86
N ALA A 153 18.60 -7.39 1.01
CA ALA A 153 18.14 -7.09 -0.35
C ALA A 153 16.72 -6.47 -0.31
N TYR A 154 16.63 -5.23 0.15
CA TYR A 154 15.40 -4.45 0.15
C TYR A 154 15.64 -3.08 -0.49
N MET A 155 14.56 -2.45 -0.93
CA MET A 155 14.58 -1.09 -1.47
C MET A 155 13.61 -0.22 -0.66
N ALA A 156 13.97 1.06 -0.48
CA ALA A 156 13.15 2.03 0.23
C ALA A 156 12.75 3.18 -0.71
N VAL A 157 11.54 3.66 -0.55
CA VAL A 157 11.04 4.88 -1.18
C VAL A 157 10.91 5.96 -0.11
N GLY A 158 11.52 7.12 -0.36
CA GLY A 158 11.62 8.18 0.62
C GLY A 158 12.60 7.86 1.75
N ASP A 159 12.65 8.74 2.72
CA ASP A 159 13.45 8.60 3.93
C ASP A 159 12.61 8.90 5.19
N ALA A 160 13.19 8.66 6.38
CA ALA A 160 12.50 8.86 7.64
C ALA A 160 12.08 10.31 7.90
N SER A 161 12.73 11.28 7.26
CA SER A 161 12.41 12.71 7.39
C SER A 161 11.26 13.15 6.49
N SER A 162 10.85 12.32 5.53
CA SER A 162 9.78 12.67 4.58
C SER A 162 8.45 13.01 5.27
N ILE A 163 8.17 12.42 6.42
CA ILE A 163 6.97 12.71 7.23
C ILE A 163 7.00 14.10 7.88
N LEU A 164 8.20 14.69 8.01
CA LEU A 164 8.40 15.99 8.66
C LEU A 164 8.29 17.16 7.68
N LEU A 165 8.12 16.89 6.39
CA LEU A 165 7.98 17.93 5.39
C LEU A 165 6.61 18.59 5.53
N GLU A 166 6.59 19.91 5.59
CA GLU A 166 5.37 20.71 5.71
C GLU A 166 4.50 20.65 4.45
N ASP A 167 5.12 20.37 3.29
CA ASP A 167 4.41 20.22 2.03
C ASP A 167 3.88 18.78 1.87
N PRO A 168 2.56 18.57 1.93
CA PRO A 168 1.97 17.25 1.73
C PRO A 168 2.28 16.61 0.37
N GLN A 169 2.65 17.42 -0.64
CA GLN A 169 3.04 16.91 -1.96
C GLN A 169 4.44 16.25 -1.94
N CYS A 170 5.24 16.53 -0.94
CA CYS A 170 6.54 15.91 -0.72
C CYS A 170 6.46 14.60 0.08
N LEU A 171 5.31 14.24 0.63
CA LEU A 171 5.09 12.98 1.34
C LEU A 171 4.98 11.85 0.32
N ARG A 172 6.10 11.30 -0.07
CA ARG A 172 6.18 10.18 -1.00
C ARG A 172 5.51 8.95 -0.40
N GLY A 173 4.63 8.32 -1.16
CA GLY A 173 3.92 7.12 -0.72
C GLY A 173 2.64 7.37 0.08
N ILE A 174 2.27 8.61 0.39
CA ILE A 174 0.97 8.95 0.94
C ILE A 174 0.14 9.56 -0.18
N ASP A 175 -0.69 8.75 -0.80
CA ASP A 175 -1.69 9.26 -1.75
C ASP A 175 -2.76 10.02 -0.97
N THR A 176 -2.68 11.33 -0.99
CA THR A 176 -3.64 12.23 -0.35
C THR A 176 -4.82 12.59 -1.25
N ARG A 177 -4.99 11.89 -2.36
CA ARG A 177 -6.08 12.11 -3.31
C ARG A 177 -7.39 11.49 -2.85
#